data_4359b16063e8aa69deb5ba653d0ace27
#
_entry.id   4359b16063e8aa69deb5ba653d0ace27
#
_cell.length_a   1.000
_cell.length_b   1.000
_cell.length_c   1.000
_cell.angle_alpha   90.00
_cell.angle_beta   90.00
_cell.angle_gamma   90.00
#
_symmetry.space_group_name_H-M   'P 1'
#
loop_
_entity.id
_entity.type
_entity.pdbx_description
1 polymer ?
#
loop_
_entity_poly.entity_id
_entity_poly.type
_entity_poly.pdbx_seq_one_letter_code
_entity_poly.pdbx_strand_id
1 'polypeptide(L)'
;MKCMILAAGYGKRMMPLTKEIPKPLLKIGNETLLDRNIKKVLSNDFDEIIINVSHHGDKIKEHLIKNYIDHKFTLVEEPHPYGTGGALVNAKDQLGDGTILIINADIFHDFDLSKLNEETECIHLVGIENPDHNKGGDFNIGPDGKVFCDDINKLTWSGISLLNTDVLSKIDKNIFPFDSWSNIVLPQIKQGKVTGEIYSDIWLDVGTKDRLELANKIIREEN
;
A
#
# COMPACT_ATOMS: atom_id res chain seq x y z
N MET A 1 -1.08 16.55 -3.10
CA MET A 1 -1.24 15.43 -2.11
C MET A 1 0.03 14.61 -2.04
N LYS A 2 0.44 14.12 -0.85
CA LYS A 2 1.58 13.21 -0.72
C LYS A 2 1.15 11.75 -0.90
N CYS A 3 2.11 10.89 -1.28
CA CYS A 3 1.90 9.44 -1.36
C CYS A 3 2.87 8.73 -0.41
N MET A 4 2.38 7.74 0.35
CA MET A 4 3.22 6.83 1.12
C MET A 4 3.18 5.43 0.53
N ILE A 5 4.35 4.90 0.16
CA ILE A 5 4.52 3.52 -0.31
C ILE A 5 5.06 2.67 0.85
N LEU A 6 4.30 1.66 1.26
CA LEU A 6 4.65 0.77 2.37
C LEU A 6 5.58 -0.36 1.90
N ALA A 7 6.89 -0.25 2.23
CA ALA A 7 7.94 -1.10 1.66
C ALA A 7 8.83 -1.83 2.70
N ALA A 8 8.58 -1.70 4.01
CA ALA A 8 9.46 -2.21 5.08
C ALA A 8 9.32 -3.71 5.42
N GLY A 9 8.47 -4.47 4.71
CA GLY A 9 8.20 -5.87 5.04
C GLY A 9 9.37 -6.83 4.81
N TYR A 10 9.53 -7.86 5.67
CA TYR A 10 10.57 -8.90 5.53
C TYR A 10 10.45 -9.78 4.28
N GLY A 11 9.27 -9.90 3.68
CA GLY A 11 9.04 -10.77 2.53
C GLY A 11 9.25 -12.26 2.82
N LYS A 12 9.04 -12.74 4.05
CA LYS A 12 9.35 -14.11 4.50
C LYS A 12 8.76 -15.22 3.61
N ARG A 13 7.54 -15.04 3.10
CA ARG A 13 6.87 -16.00 2.20
C ARG A 13 7.54 -16.12 0.82
N MET A 14 8.38 -15.15 0.46
CA MET A 14 9.11 -15.12 -0.82
C MET A 14 10.52 -15.71 -0.74
N MET A 15 10.95 -16.22 0.44
CA MET A 15 12.26 -16.87 0.57
C MET A 15 12.42 -18.02 -0.42
N PRO A 16 13.61 -18.25 -1.00
CA PRO A 16 14.88 -17.53 -0.76
C PRO A 16 15.06 -16.23 -1.58
N LEU A 17 14.12 -15.82 -2.45
CA LEU A 17 14.27 -14.65 -3.32
C LEU A 17 14.53 -13.36 -2.51
N THR A 18 13.88 -13.25 -1.36
CA THR A 18 14.00 -12.09 -0.46
C THR A 18 15.13 -12.20 0.57
N LYS A 19 16.00 -13.21 0.45
CA LYS A 19 17.17 -13.33 1.31
C LYS A 19 18.16 -12.18 1.07
N GLU A 20 18.34 -11.82 -0.20
CA GLU A 20 19.30 -10.81 -0.62
C GLU A 20 18.65 -9.56 -1.21
N ILE A 21 17.40 -9.64 -1.65
CA ILE A 21 16.70 -8.56 -2.35
C ILE A 21 15.40 -8.25 -1.59
N PRO A 22 15.16 -7.00 -1.17
CA PRO A 22 13.90 -6.65 -0.53
C PRO A 22 12.74 -6.88 -1.50
N LYS A 23 11.60 -7.36 -0.99
CA LYS A 23 10.42 -7.72 -1.79
C LYS A 23 10.01 -6.65 -2.81
N PRO A 24 9.98 -5.34 -2.46
CA PRO A 24 9.65 -4.28 -3.42
C PRO A 24 10.55 -4.20 -4.64
N LEU A 25 11.79 -4.70 -4.55
CA LEU A 25 12.75 -4.73 -5.67
C LEU A 25 12.71 -6.04 -6.49
N LEU A 26 11.78 -6.96 -6.22
CA LEU A 26 11.54 -8.10 -7.09
C LEU A 26 10.94 -7.63 -8.43
N LYS A 27 11.43 -8.22 -9.52
CA LYS A 27 11.06 -7.80 -10.88
C LYS A 27 9.80 -8.49 -11.38
N ILE A 28 8.99 -7.70 -12.06
CA ILE A 28 7.90 -8.13 -12.93
C ILE A 28 8.19 -7.57 -14.32
N GLY A 29 8.50 -8.44 -15.26
CA GLY A 29 9.05 -8.02 -16.55
C GLY A 29 10.41 -7.33 -16.38
N ASN A 30 10.54 -6.14 -16.92
CA ASN A 30 11.77 -5.35 -16.88
C ASN A 30 11.86 -4.39 -15.69
N GLU A 31 10.80 -4.26 -14.89
CA GLU A 31 10.67 -3.29 -13.79
C GLU A 31 10.53 -3.99 -12.43
N THR A 32 10.90 -3.31 -11.36
CA THR A 32 10.59 -3.80 -10.01
C THR A 32 9.14 -3.48 -9.64
N LEU A 33 8.58 -4.19 -8.64
CA LEU A 33 7.30 -3.84 -8.04
C LEU A 33 7.28 -2.37 -7.59
N LEU A 34 8.37 -1.93 -6.97
CA LEU A 34 8.51 -0.55 -6.49
C LEU A 34 8.51 0.45 -7.66
N ASP A 35 9.24 0.16 -8.76
CA ASP A 35 9.29 1.03 -9.94
C ASP A 35 7.90 1.24 -10.53
N ARG A 36 7.10 0.17 -10.63
CA ARG A 36 5.73 0.24 -11.17
C ARG A 36 4.86 1.19 -10.34
N ASN A 37 4.89 1.05 -9.01
CA ASN A 37 4.13 1.93 -8.12
C ASN A 37 4.65 3.38 -8.15
N ILE A 38 5.97 3.58 -8.13
CA ILE A 38 6.57 4.92 -8.24
C ILE A 38 6.17 5.60 -9.54
N LYS A 39 6.25 4.92 -10.68
CA LYS A 39 5.88 5.49 -11.98
C LYS A 39 4.41 5.88 -12.04
N LYS A 40 3.52 5.06 -11.48
CA LYS A 40 2.10 5.42 -11.37
C LYS A 40 1.87 6.67 -10.52
N VAL A 41 2.60 6.82 -9.41
CA VAL A 41 2.53 8.03 -8.58
C VAL A 41 3.10 9.23 -9.32
N LEU A 42 4.28 9.09 -9.94
CA LEU A 42 4.94 10.19 -10.69
C LEU A 42 4.17 10.62 -11.95
N SER A 43 3.33 9.76 -12.53
CA SER A 43 2.47 10.11 -13.67
C SER A 43 1.18 10.86 -13.25
N ASN A 44 1.00 11.08 -11.95
CA ASN A 44 -0.10 11.83 -11.36
C ASN A 44 0.46 12.98 -10.50
N ASP A 45 -0.35 13.99 -10.21
CA ASP A 45 0.06 15.22 -9.51
C ASP A 45 0.22 15.02 -7.99
N PHE A 46 1.14 14.12 -7.58
CA PHE A 46 1.53 13.96 -6.18
C PHE A 46 2.79 14.76 -5.86
N ASP A 47 2.78 15.51 -4.74
CA ASP A 47 3.84 16.45 -4.37
C ASP A 47 5.12 15.77 -3.89
N GLU A 48 4.98 14.63 -3.23
CA GLU A 48 6.09 13.92 -2.59
C GLU A 48 5.78 12.43 -2.42
N ILE A 49 6.78 11.60 -2.61
CA ILE A 49 6.72 10.16 -2.33
C ILE A 49 7.51 9.84 -1.07
N ILE A 50 6.81 9.30 -0.07
CA ILE A 50 7.39 8.85 1.19
C ILE A 50 7.43 7.32 1.17
N ILE A 51 8.56 6.73 1.52
CA ILE A 51 8.74 5.27 1.50
C ILE A 51 9.30 4.83 2.84
N ASN A 52 8.60 3.96 3.57
CA ASN A 52 9.17 3.35 4.75
C ASN A 52 10.07 2.17 4.37
N VAL A 53 11.21 2.07 5.02
CA VAL A 53 12.22 1.03 4.76
C VAL A 53 12.71 0.41 6.07
N SER A 54 13.06 -0.87 6.02
CA SER A 54 13.64 -1.60 7.15
C SER A 54 14.68 -2.61 6.63
N HIS A 55 14.37 -3.88 6.67
CA HIS A 55 15.23 -4.96 6.18
C HIS A 55 15.66 -4.74 4.72
N HIS A 56 16.95 -4.64 4.45
CA HIS A 56 17.54 -4.26 3.15
C HIS A 56 17.11 -2.86 2.65
N GLY A 57 16.82 -1.92 3.56
CA GLY A 57 16.45 -0.55 3.21
C GLY A 57 17.55 0.19 2.43
N ASP A 58 18.82 -0.14 2.68
CA ASP A 58 20.00 0.32 1.92
C ASP A 58 19.84 0.05 0.42
N LYS A 59 19.38 -1.13 0.04
CA LYS A 59 19.16 -1.52 -1.37
C LYS A 59 18.03 -0.73 -2.04
N ILE A 60 16.98 -0.41 -1.29
CA ILE A 60 15.91 0.46 -1.79
C ILE A 60 16.47 1.87 -2.00
N LYS A 61 17.24 2.40 -1.04
CA LYS A 61 17.88 3.71 -1.15
C LYS A 61 18.83 3.80 -2.36
N GLU A 62 19.72 2.81 -2.53
CA GLU A 62 20.60 2.72 -3.69
C GLU A 62 19.83 2.66 -5.02
N HIS A 63 18.75 1.88 -5.07
CA HIS A 63 17.88 1.75 -6.24
C HIS A 63 17.25 3.10 -6.63
N LEU A 64 16.73 3.85 -5.64
CA LEU A 64 16.13 5.17 -5.87
C LEU A 64 17.15 6.19 -6.35
N ILE A 65 18.33 6.26 -5.73
CA ILE A 65 19.42 7.17 -6.13
C ILE A 65 19.85 6.87 -7.58
N LYS A 66 19.92 5.60 -7.95
CA LYS A 66 20.38 5.19 -9.29
C LYS A 66 19.36 5.48 -10.38
N ASN A 67 18.09 5.26 -10.11
CA ASN A 67 17.06 5.23 -11.17
C ASN A 67 16.15 6.47 -11.17
N TYR A 68 16.17 7.28 -10.10
CA TYR A 68 15.24 8.40 -9.89
C TYR A 68 15.96 9.65 -9.34
N ILE A 69 17.17 9.93 -9.84
CA ILE A 69 18.04 11.01 -9.31
C ILE A 69 17.38 12.40 -9.32
N ASP A 70 16.48 12.63 -10.29
CA ASP A 70 15.78 13.91 -10.48
C ASP A 70 14.49 14.02 -9.64
N HIS A 71 14.14 12.96 -8.88
CA HIS A 71 12.94 12.93 -8.07
C HIS A 71 13.27 12.94 -6.57
N LYS A 72 12.45 13.65 -5.81
CA LYS A 72 12.60 13.73 -4.35
C LYS A 72 11.79 12.63 -3.67
N PHE A 73 12.48 11.83 -2.85
CA PHE A 73 11.87 10.84 -1.98
C PHE A 73 12.23 11.13 -0.52
N THR A 74 11.27 10.92 0.37
CA THR A 74 11.52 10.90 1.81
C THR A 74 11.52 9.45 2.29
N LEU A 75 12.68 8.97 2.78
CA LEU A 75 12.80 7.64 3.36
C LEU A 75 12.56 7.70 4.87
N VAL A 76 11.65 6.85 5.36
CA VAL A 76 11.37 6.68 6.79
C VAL A 76 11.93 5.34 7.23
N GLU A 77 13.05 5.37 7.95
CA GLU A 77 13.74 4.17 8.39
C GLU A 77 13.09 3.58 9.65
N GLU A 78 12.92 2.25 9.64
CA GLU A 78 12.43 1.48 10.77
C GLU A 78 13.54 0.48 11.19
N PRO A 79 13.99 0.46 12.46
CA PRO A 79 14.98 -0.52 12.96
C PRO A 79 14.55 -1.96 12.73
N HIS A 80 13.25 -2.22 12.75
CA HIS A 80 12.57 -3.45 12.37
C HIS A 80 11.18 -3.09 11.86
N PRO A 81 10.53 -3.91 11.02
CA PRO A 81 9.20 -3.57 10.50
C PRO A 81 8.19 -3.28 11.61
N TYR A 82 7.63 -2.10 11.59
CA TYR A 82 6.64 -1.62 12.57
C TYR A 82 5.21 -2.08 12.25
N GLY A 83 5.03 -2.84 11.17
CA GLY A 83 3.71 -3.18 10.62
C GLY A 83 3.13 -2.01 9.82
N THR A 84 2.05 -2.25 9.09
CA THR A 84 1.47 -1.24 8.20
C THR A 84 0.92 -0.03 8.96
N GLY A 85 0.31 -0.24 10.11
CA GLY A 85 -0.19 0.83 10.97
C GLY A 85 0.93 1.58 11.68
N GLY A 86 1.91 0.81 12.21
CA GLY A 86 3.07 1.40 12.87
C GLY A 86 3.90 2.27 11.92
N ALA A 87 4.04 1.85 10.66
CA ALA A 87 4.72 2.63 9.62
C ALA A 87 4.07 4.01 9.40
N LEU A 88 2.73 4.06 9.34
CA LEU A 88 1.98 5.32 9.17
C LEU A 88 2.18 6.26 10.36
N VAL A 89 2.13 5.72 11.57
CA VAL A 89 2.33 6.51 12.80
C VAL A 89 3.77 7.00 12.92
N ASN A 90 4.75 6.16 12.55
CA ASN A 90 6.17 6.53 12.54
C ASN A 90 6.48 7.63 11.51
N ALA A 91 5.80 7.62 10.37
CA ALA A 91 5.98 8.59 9.30
C ALA A 91 5.15 9.87 9.46
N LYS A 92 4.36 10.02 10.54
CA LYS A 92 3.36 11.09 10.66
C LYS A 92 3.92 12.49 10.43
N ASP A 93 5.11 12.79 10.94
CA ASP A 93 5.72 14.11 10.80
C ASP A 93 6.12 14.40 9.34
N GLN A 94 6.52 13.37 8.58
CA GLN A 94 6.84 13.47 7.14
C GLN A 94 5.57 13.53 6.29
N LEU A 95 4.52 12.81 6.70
CA LEU A 95 3.22 12.83 6.01
C LEU A 95 2.60 14.24 6.08
N GLY A 96 2.74 14.93 7.22
CA GLY A 96 2.09 16.22 7.45
C GLY A 96 0.59 16.06 7.73
N ASP A 97 -0.15 17.16 7.58
CA ASP A 97 -1.59 17.19 7.82
C ASP A 97 -2.38 17.05 6.50
N GLY A 98 -3.59 16.46 6.58
CA GLY A 98 -4.51 16.32 5.46
C GLY A 98 -4.55 14.91 4.87
N THR A 99 -5.06 14.82 3.65
CA THR A 99 -5.23 13.55 2.93
C THR A 99 -3.93 13.10 2.27
N ILE A 100 -3.59 11.82 2.44
CA ILE A 100 -2.47 11.15 1.79
C ILE A 100 -2.95 9.92 1.03
N LEU A 101 -2.27 9.59 -0.07
CA LEU A 101 -2.41 8.31 -0.74
C LEU A 101 -1.50 7.28 -0.06
N ILE A 102 -2.02 6.09 0.21
CA ILE A 102 -1.25 4.94 0.70
C ILE A 102 -1.27 3.85 -0.35
N ILE A 103 -0.11 3.28 -0.65
CA ILE A 103 0.04 2.14 -1.56
C ILE A 103 0.95 1.09 -0.92
N ASN A 104 0.53 -0.16 -0.90
CA ASN A 104 1.41 -1.28 -0.54
C ASN A 104 2.42 -1.53 -1.68
N ALA A 105 3.71 -1.58 -1.37
CA ALA A 105 4.77 -1.77 -2.36
C ALA A 105 4.75 -3.13 -3.07
N ASP A 106 3.96 -4.08 -2.57
CA ASP A 106 3.93 -5.47 -3.05
C ASP A 106 2.71 -5.79 -3.93
N ILE A 107 1.93 -4.79 -4.30
CA ILE A 107 0.81 -4.96 -5.23
C ILE A 107 1.23 -4.64 -6.67
N PHE A 108 0.71 -5.45 -7.58
CA PHE A 108 0.73 -5.25 -9.01
C PHE A 108 -0.69 -4.90 -9.46
N HIS A 109 -0.89 -3.73 -10.06
CA HIS A 109 -2.21 -3.22 -10.41
C HIS A 109 -2.16 -2.24 -11.57
N ASP A 110 -3.31 -2.02 -12.21
CA ASP A 110 -3.51 -0.98 -13.21
C ASP A 110 -4.52 0.10 -12.80
N PHE A 111 -4.85 0.15 -11.51
CA PHE A 111 -5.72 1.18 -10.98
C PHE A 111 -5.25 2.58 -11.36
N ASP A 112 -6.16 3.41 -11.85
CA ASP A 112 -5.93 4.80 -12.22
C ASP A 112 -5.95 5.68 -10.97
N LEU A 113 -4.75 6.09 -10.50
CA LEU A 113 -4.60 6.90 -9.30
C LEU A 113 -5.20 8.31 -9.42
N SER A 114 -5.47 8.80 -10.64
CA SER A 114 -6.12 10.10 -10.84
C SER A 114 -7.53 10.16 -10.26
N LYS A 115 -8.17 9.01 -10.08
CA LYS A 115 -9.48 8.90 -9.41
C LYS A 115 -9.43 9.21 -7.91
N LEU A 116 -8.24 9.16 -7.31
CA LEU A 116 -8.01 9.40 -5.88
C LEU A 116 -7.42 10.80 -5.61
N ASN A 117 -7.85 11.81 -6.35
CA ASN A 117 -7.36 13.19 -6.18
C ASN A 117 -8.22 14.05 -5.23
N GLU A 118 -9.20 13.47 -4.57
CA GLU A 118 -10.10 14.18 -3.66
C GLU A 118 -9.66 14.04 -2.20
N GLU A 119 -9.91 15.07 -1.41
CA GLU A 119 -9.71 15.00 0.03
C GLU A 119 -10.73 14.06 0.66
N THR A 120 -10.29 13.26 1.64
CA THR A 120 -11.19 12.44 2.45
C THR A 120 -11.25 12.97 3.89
N GLU A 121 -12.43 12.95 4.49
CA GLU A 121 -12.58 13.33 5.91
C GLU A 121 -11.94 12.33 6.88
N CYS A 122 -11.77 11.06 6.45
CA CYS A 122 -11.23 10.01 7.30
C CYS A 122 -10.39 9.01 6.47
N ILE A 123 -11.02 8.00 5.88
CA ILE A 123 -10.38 6.96 5.08
C ILE A 123 -11.27 6.63 3.88
N HIS A 124 -10.66 6.46 2.71
CA HIS A 124 -11.30 5.92 1.52
C HIS A 124 -10.53 4.69 1.04
N LEU A 125 -11.21 3.55 0.88
CA LEU A 125 -10.61 2.27 0.51
C LEU A 125 -10.89 1.93 -0.94
N VAL A 126 -9.89 1.41 -1.64
CA VAL A 126 -10.10 0.71 -2.92
C VAL A 126 -10.23 -0.77 -2.62
N GLY A 127 -11.40 -1.33 -2.90
CA GLY A 127 -11.74 -2.74 -2.74
C GLY A 127 -11.66 -3.50 -4.06
N ILE A 128 -11.28 -4.76 -3.98
CA ILE A 128 -11.30 -5.72 -5.08
C ILE A 128 -12.16 -6.92 -4.72
N GLU A 129 -12.62 -7.67 -5.71
CA GLU A 129 -13.24 -8.98 -5.46
C GLU A 129 -12.30 -9.89 -4.68
N ASN A 130 -12.86 -10.74 -3.81
CA ASN A 130 -12.06 -11.59 -2.94
C ASN A 130 -11.19 -12.55 -3.75
N PRO A 131 -9.86 -12.44 -3.66
CA PRO A 131 -8.96 -13.38 -4.30
C PRO A 131 -8.98 -14.73 -3.57
N ASP A 132 -8.52 -15.80 -4.23
CA ASP A 132 -8.50 -17.16 -3.68
C ASP A 132 -7.84 -17.30 -2.29
N HIS A 133 -6.88 -16.44 -2.00
CA HIS A 133 -6.17 -16.43 -0.73
C HIS A 133 -6.85 -15.62 0.38
N ASN A 134 -7.92 -14.88 0.06
CA ASN A 134 -8.76 -14.13 1.02
C ASN A 134 -10.26 -14.29 0.70
N LYS A 135 -10.74 -15.53 0.66
CA LYS A 135 -12.16 -15.82 0.33
C LYS A 135 -13.17 -15.25 1.33
N GLY A 136 -12.73 -14.95 2.55
CA GLY A 136 -13.56 -14.33 3.59
C GLY A 136 -13.79 -12.84 3.37
N GLY A 137 -12.92 -12.20 2.58
CA GLY A 137 -12.92 -10.76 2.38
C GLY A 137 -12.62 -9.97 3.64
N ASP A 138 -12.55 -8.67 3.48
CA ASP A 138 -12.26 -7.74 4.58
C ASP A 138 -13.48 -6.86 4.89
N PHE A 139 -14.26 -6.47 3.87
CA PHE A 139 -15.38 -5.52 4.01
C PHE A 139 -16.42 -5.60 2.87
N ASN A 140 -17.48 -4.81 3.03
CA ASN A 140 -18.51 -4.54 2.02
C ASN A 140 -18.65 -3.02 1.82
N ILE A 141 -19.26 -2.59 0.72
CA ILE A 141 -19.63 -1.20 0.43
C ILE A 141 -21.14 -1.10 0.28
N GLY A 142 -21.75 -0.19 1.03
CA GLY A 142 -23.17 0.10 0.95
C GLY A 142 -23.55 0.98 -0.25
N PRO A 143 -24.86 1.13 -0.54
CA PRO A 143 -25.34 2.00 -1.63
C PRO A 143 -24.98 3.48 -1.44
N ASP A 144 -24.66 3.89 -0.23
CA ASP A 144 -24.21 5.24 0.14
C ASP A 144 -22.69 5.41 0.03
N GLY A 145 -21.96 4.40 -0.49
CA GLY A 145 -20.52 4.38 -0.60
C GLY A 145 -19.78 4.13 0.71
N LYS A 146 -20.50 3.86 1.81
CA LYS A 146 -19.86 3.59 3.11
C LYS A 146 -19.42 2.14 3.24
N VAL A 147 -18.26 1.98 3.85
CA VAL A 147 -17.68 0.67 4.14
C VAL A 147 -18.25 0.12 5.45
N PHE A 148 -18.58 -1.16 5.45
CA PHE A 148 -18.99 -1.91 6.64
C PHE A 148 -18.42 -3.34 6.60
N CYS A 149 -18.35 -3.98 7.76
CA CYS A 149 -17.97 -5.39 7.90
C CYS A 149 -19.15 -6.20 8.41
N ASP A 150 -19.31 -7.40 7.88
CA ASP A 150 -20.37 -8.35 8.23
C ASP A 150 -19.78 -9.76 8.34
N ASP A 151 -20.61 -10.76 8.64
CA ASP A 151 -20.20 -12.17 8.67
C ASP A 151 -19.68 -12.66 7.32
N ILE A 152 -20.17 -12.08 6.21
CA ILE A 152 -19.74 -12.36 4.84
C ILE A 152 -19.28 -11.05 4.18
N ASN A 153 -17.98 -10.90 4.01
CA ASN A 153 -17.41 -9.77 3.30
C ASN A 153 -17.10 -10.17 1.84
N LYS A 154 -17.45 -9.31 0.90
CA LYS A 154 -17.32 -9.56 -0.54
C LYS A 154 -16.10 -8.91 -1.18
N LEU A 155 -15.46 -8.02 -0.46
CA LEU A 155 -14.34 -7.24 -0.96
C LEU A 155 -13.11 -7.42 -0.07
N THR A 156 -11.95 -7.46 -0.71
CA THR A 156 -10.64 -7.41 -0.08
C THR A 156 -10.04 -6.02 -0.26
N TRP A 157 -9.40 -5.48 0.75
CA TRP A 157 -8.65 -4.24 0.62
C TRP A 157 -7.46 -4.43 -0.31
N SER A 158 -7.43 -3.64 -1.39
CA SER A 158 -6.40 -3.74 -2.44
C SER A 158 -4.99 -3.33 -1.97
N GLY A 159 -4.85 -2.70 -0.81
CA GLY A 159 -3.62 -2.03 -0.39
C GLY A 159 -3.45 -0.63 -0.98
N ILE A 160 -4.50 -0.08 -1.61
CA ILE A 160 -4.60 1.31 -2.07
C ILE A 160 -5.68 2.00 -1.23
N SER A 161 -5.39 3.18 -0.71
CA SER A 161 -6.37 3.96 0.05
C SER A 161 -5.97 5.42 0.17
N LEU A 162 -6.94 6.29 0.39
CA LEU A 162 -6.71 7.62 0.95
C LEU A 162 -6.90 7.58 2.47
N LEU A 163 -6.09 8.33 3.19
CA LEU A 163 -6.16 8.47 4.63
C LEU A 163 -5.94 9.93 5.02
N ASN A 164 -6.86 10.49 5.81
CA ASN A 164 -6.63 11.75 6.48
C ASN A 164 -5.75 11.52 7.72
N THR A 165 -4.61 12.20 7.80
CA THR A 165 -3.60 11.99 8.83
C THR A 165 -4.08 12.31 10.26
N ASP A 166 -5.21 13.00 10.42
CA ASP A 166 -5.83 13.25 11.72
C ASP A 166 -6.19 11.95 12.46
N VAL A 167 -6.50 10.86 11.70
CA VAL A 167 -6.80 9.56 12.32
C VAL A 167 -5.61 8.97 13.06
N LEU A 168 -4.38 9.36 12.69
CA LEU A 168 -3.13 8.91 13.32
C LEU A 168 -2.85 9.61 14.64
N SER A 169 -3.47 10.78 14.88
CA SER A 169 -3.19 11.64 16.05
C SER A 169 -3.56 11.01 17.39
N LYS A 170 -4.47 10.05 17.38
CA LYS A 170 -4.99 9.39 18.59
C LYS A 170 -4.35 8.03 18.86
N ILE A 171 -3.39 7.62 18.03
CA ILE A 171 -2.75 6.29 18.13
C ILE A 171 -1.49 6.41 18.96
N ASP A 172 -1.33 5.51 19.94
CA ASP A 172 -0.14 5.46 20.79
C ASP A 172 1.09 5.09 19.95
N LYS A 173 2.09 5.98 19.96
CA LYS A 173 3.36 5.82 19.24
C LYS A 173 4.29 4.74 19.83
N ASN A 174 3.96 4.17 20.99
CA ASN A 174 4.82 3.23 21.72
C ASN A 174 4.44 1.76 21.50
N ILE A 175 3.41 1.48 20.72
CA ILE A 175 2.93 0.11 20.47
C ILE A 175 3.32 -0.32 19.07
N PHE A 176 4.50 -0.89 18.89
CA PHE A 176 4.98 -1.47 17.64
C PHE A 176 5.35 -2.94 17.83
N PRO A 177 5.17 -3.81 16.81
CA PRO A 177 4.48 -3.58 15.52
C PRO A 177 2.95 -3.75 15.62
N PHE A 178 2.19 -3.04 14.75
CA PHE A 178 0.76 -3.26 14.58
C PHE A 178 0.31 -3.04 13.14
N ASP A 179 -0.79 -3.68 12.76
CA ASP A 179 -1.35 -3.55 11.42
C ASP A 179 -2.35 -2.37 11.33
N SER A 180 -2.46 -1.79 10.14
CA SER A 180 -3.36 -0.67 9.90
C SER A 180 -4.84 -1.08 9.89
N TRP A 181 -5.14 -2.31 9.42
CA TRP A 181 -6.53 -2.76 9.32
C TRP A 181 -7.20 -2.82 10.69
N SER A 182 -6.64 -3.60 11.62
CA SER A 182 -7.25 -3.81 12.93
C SER A 182 -7.20 -2.58 13.82
N ASN A 183 -6.16 -1.76 13.69
CA ASN A 183 -5.89 -0.68 14.65
C ASN A 183 -6.26 0.71 14.15
N ILE A 184 -6.37 0.91 12.84
CA ILE A 184 -6.72 2.20 12.24
C ILE A 184 -8.04 2.11 11.49
N VAL A 185 -8.13 1.22 10.49
CA VAL A 185 -9.26 1.19 9.55
C VAL A 185 -10.53 0.67 10.22
N LEU A 186 -10.48 -0.51 10.82
CA LEU A 186 -11.66 -1.16 11.43
C LEU A 186 -12.34 -0.31 12.52
N PRO A 187 -11.62 0.41 13.42
CA PRO A 187 -12.24 1.34 14.35
C PRO A 187 -13.00 2.49 13.67
N GLN A 188 -12.53 2.97 12.50
CA GLN A 188 -13.22 4.04 11.77
C GLN A 188 -14.42 3.48 10.98
N ILE A 189 -14.35 2.24 10.46
CA ILE A 189 -15.50 1.53 9.87
C ILE A 189 -16.64 1.44 10.90
N LYS A 190 -16.34 1.01 12.13
CA LYS A 190 -17.33 0.91 13.22
C LYS A 190 -18.00 2.25 13.58
N GLN A 191 -17.36 3.38 13.25
CA GLN A 191 -17.90 4.72 13.42
C GLN A 191 -18.65 5.23 12.17
N GLY A 192 -18.73 4.44 11.09
CA GLY A 192 -19.35 4.84 9.81
C GLY A 192 -18.61 5.94 9.06
N LYS A 193 -17.30 6.08 9.27
CA LYS A 193 -16.47 7.17 8.72
C LYS A 193 -15.64 6.77 7.50
N VAL A 194 -15.68 5.50 7.12
CA VAL A 194 -14.90 4.98 5.99
C VAL A 194 -15.78 4.87 4.76
N THR A 195 -15.30 5.40 3.65
CA THR A 195 -15.90 5.23 2.32
C THR A 195 -15.05 4.30 1.46
N GLY A 196 -15.57 3.87 0.32
CA GLY A 196 -14.79 3.04 -0.58
C GLY A 196 -15.37 2.96 -1.98
N GLU A 197 -14.55 2.46 -2.90
CA GLU A 197 -14.91 2.14 -4.27
C GLU A 197 -14.44 0.73 -4.66
N ILE A 198 -15.03 0.17 -5.72
CA ILE A 198 -14.68 -1.16 -6.22
C ILE A 198 -13.80 -1.01 -7.46
N TYR A 199 -12.70 -1.75 -7.49
CA TYR A 199 -11.83 -1.91 -8.63
C TYR A 199 -11.88 -3.35 -9.14
N SER A 200 -12.12 -3.53 -10.45
CA SER A 200 -12.38 -4.85 -11.06
C SER A 200 -11.37 -5.25 -12.13
N ASP A 201 -10.37 -4.40 -12.42
CA ASP A 201 -9.34 -4.71 -13.41
C ASP A 201 -8.15 -5.44 -12.79
N ILE A 202 -6.98 -5.42 -13.44
CA ILE A 202 -5.80 -6.17 -13.02
C ILE A 202 -5.31 -5.74 -11.64
N TRP A 203 -5.38 -6.69 -10.72
CA TRP A 203 -4.79 -6.54 -9.40
C TRP A 203 -4.23 -7.87 -8.90
N LEU A 204 -3.05 -7.84 -8.29
CA LEU A 204 -2.41 -9.01 -7.68
C LEU A 204 -1.53 -8.59 -6.50
N ASP A 205 -1.76 -9.18 -5.34
CA ASP A 205 -0.81 -9.16 -4.22
C ASP A 205 0.34 -10.14 -4.52
N VAL A 206 1.53 -9.64 -4.74
CA VAL A 206 2.71 -10.46 -5.05
C VAL A 206 3.35 -10.97 -3.76
N GLY A 207 2.59 -11.72 -2.97
CA GLY A 207 2.99 -12.26 -1.67
C GLY A 207 3.66 -13.62 -1.70
N THR A 208 3.66 -14.32 -2.84
CA THR A 208 4.26 -15.66 -3.02
C THR A 208 4.98 -15.77 -4.37
N LYS A 209 5.83 -16.81 -4.54
CA LYS A 209 6.52 -17.04 -5.81
C LYS A 209 5.54 -17.30 -6.96
N ASP A 210 4.50 -18.09 -6.72
CA ASP A 210 3.48 -18.39 -7.73
C ASP A 210 2.78 -17.12 -8.22
N ARG A 211 2.49 -16.19 -7.30
CA ARG A 211 1.91 -14.89 -7.67
C ARG A 211 2.90 -13.96 -8.37
N LEU A 212 4.19 -14.05 -8.07
CA LEU A 212 5.22 -13.36 -8.86
C LEU A 212 5.31 -13.92 -10.28
N GLU A 213 5.23 -15.23 -10.45
CA GLU A 213 5.20 -15.89 -11.76
C GLU A 213 3.94 -15.52 -12.54
N LEU A 214 2.79 -15.47 -11.87
CA LEU A 214 1.53 -15.03 -12.47
C LEU A 214 1.61 -13.58 -12.95
N ALA A 215 2.13 -12.66 -12.13
CA ALA A 215 2.34 -11.27 -12.55
C ALA A 215 3.26 -11.17 -13.77
N ASN A 216 4.34 -11.97 -13.81
CA ASN A 216 5.23 -12.02 -14.97
C ASN A 216 4.57 -12.62 -16.22
N LYS A 217 3.61 -13.54 -16.05
CA LYS A 217 2.83 -14.09 -17.16
C LYS A 217 1.90 -13.03 -17.75
N ILE A 218 1.17 -12.30 -16.91
CA ILE A 218 0.30 -11.20 -17.34
C ILE A 218 1.07 -10.20 -18.21
N ILE A 219 2.21 -9.71 -17.75
CA ILE A 219 3.04 -8.75 -18.52
C ILE A 219 3.52 -9.31 -19.86
N ARG A 220 3.76 -10.63 -19.96
CA ARG A 220 4.17 -11.24 -21.25
C ARG A 220 3.03 -11.39 -22.25
N GLU A 221 1.81 -11.49 -21.76
CA GLU A 221 0.61 -11.60 -22.60
C GLU A 221 0.11 -10.21 -23.08
N GLU A 222 0.52 -9.12 -22.42
CA GLU A 222 0.21 -7.75 -22.82
C GLU A 222 1.20 -7.15 -23.85
N ASN A 223 2.38 -7.79 -24.08
CA ASN A 223 3.42 -7.39 -25.04
C ASN A 223 3.44 -8.30 -26.26
#